data_2965b7be6e0447e5aca722663cd64869
#
_entry.id   2965b7be6e0447e5aca722663cd64869
#
_cell.length_a   1.000
_cell.length_b   1.000
_cell.length_c   1.000
_cell.angle_alpha   90.00
_cell.angle_beta   90.00
_cell.angle_gamma   90.00
#
_symmetry.space_group_name_H-M   'P 1'
#
loop_
_entity.id
_entity.type
_entity.pdbx_description
1 polymer ?
#
loop_
_entity_poly.entity_id
_entity_poly.type
_entity_poly.pdbx_seq_one_letter_code
_entity_poly.pdbx_strand_id
1 'polypeptide(L)'
;MDDADAINAALLALRVATGLMFFAHGWVHLRRVREGPGVANWFGSLGMRQPTLNAWMVTLVELGAGPMLVFGLLTPLAAAAVIGVAVVAWITNHRKAGFFVYNRPTEGWEYVMLLTFVGLALGALGPGEWSLDHAFDVADDLSGSTGLAIAAAAGIGGGLLQLLVFWRPPREA
;
A
#
# COMPACT_ATOMS: atom_id res chain seq x y z
N MET A 1 30.21 1.20 10.81
CA MET A 1 29.12 1.30 9.80
C MET A 1 29.41 2.61 9.07
N ASP A 2 29.70 2.56 7.80
CA ASP A 2 29.86 3.75 6.99
C ASP A 2 28.48 4.35 6.60
N ASP A 3 28.49 5.47 5.88
CA ASP A 3 27.24 6.16 5.51
C ASP A 3 26.39 5.33 4.54
N ALA A 4 27.00 4.54 3.67
CA ALA A 4 26.28 3.67 2.71
C ALA A 4 25.57 2.53 3.47
N ASP A 5 26.26 1.88 4.39
CA ASP A 5 25.67 0.85 5.24
C ASP A 5 24.51 1.40 6.07
N ALA A 6 24.63 2.63 6.60
CA ALA A 6 23.56 3.26 7.37
C ALA A 6 22.30 3.51 6.52
N ILE A 7 22.47 3.96 5.26
CA ILE A 7 21.37 4.15 4.31
C ILE A 7 20.73 2.80 3.98
N ASN A 8 21.54 1.78 3.67
CA ASN A 8 21.05 0.44 3.36
C ASN A 8 20.25 -0.18 4.52
N ALA A 9 20.73 -0.02 5.75
CA ALA A 9 20.04 -0.47 6.95
C ALA A 9 18.70 0.25 7.16
N ALA A 10 18.65 1.56 6.93
CA ALA A 10 17.42 2.36 7.04
C ALA A 10 16.39 1.94 5.97
N LEU A 11 16.81 1.76 4.72
CA LEU A 11 15.95 1.29 3.63
C LEU A 11 15.43 -0.12 3.91
N LEU A 12 16.28 -1.04 4.36
CA LEU A 12 15.87 -2.38 4.77
C LEU A 12 14.82 -2.32 5.89
N ALA A 13 15.05 -1.53 6.92
CA ALA A 13 14.12 -1.39 8.04
C ALA A 13 12.76 -0.87 7.59
N LEU A 14 12.71 0.17 6.73
CA LEU A 14 11.46 0.71 6.17
C LEU A 14 10.72 -0.32 5.30
N ARG A 15 11.44 -1.03 4.43
CA ARG A 15 10.87 -2.08 3.57
C ARG A 15 10.31 -3.23 4.40
N VAL A 16 11.07 -3.72 5.38
CA VAL A 16 10.65 -4.84 6.23
C VAL A 16 9.46 -4.45 7.09
N ALA A 17 9.48 -3.30 7.75
CA ALA A 17 8.37 -2.84 8.58
C ALA A 17 7.07 -2.68 7.76
N THR A 18 7.14 -1.98 6.62
CA THR A 18 5.99 -1.76 5.73
C THR A 18 5.53 -3.07 5.11
N GLY A 19 6.46 -3.92 4.66
CA GLY A 19 6.17 -5.18 4.02
C GLY A 19 5.51 -6.20 4.97
N LEU A 20 6.00 -6.32 6.19
CA LEU A 20 5.39 -7.19 7.20
C LEU A 20 3.99 -6.71 7.59
N MET A 21 3.79 -5.40 7.72
CA MET A 21 2.48 -4.83 7.99
C MET A 21 1.49 -5.16 6.86
N PHE A 22 1.88 -4.94 5.60
CA PHE A 22 1.04 -5.27 4.44
C PHE A 22 0.73 -6.76 4.36
N PHE A 23 1.73 -7.61 4.54
CA PHE A 23 1.51 -9.05 4.56
C PHE A 23 0.55 -9.49 5.67
N ALA A 24 0.69 -8.93 6.87
CA ALA A 24 -0.21 -9.24 7.99
C ALA A 24 -1.67 -8.82 7.68
N HIS A 25 -1.89 -7.64 7.08
CA HIS A 25 -3.21 -7.21 6.63
C HIS A 25 -3.78 -8.14 5.56
N GLY A 26 -3.00 -8.45 4.51
CA GLY A 26 -3.39 -9.38 3.47
C GLY A 26 -3.71 -10.77 3.98
N TRP A 27 -2.96 -11.26 4.96
CA TRP A 27 -3.23 -12.54 5.61
C TRP A 27 -4.56 -12.55 6.38
N VAL A 28 -4.84 -11.50 7.12
CA VAL A 28 -6.13 -11.35 7.82
C VAL A 28 -7.27 -11.25 6.82
N HIS A 29 -7.11 -10.46 5.74
CA HIS A 29 -8.08 -10.37 4.66
C HIS A 29 -8.32 -11.73 3.99
N LEU A 30 -7.26 -12.48 3.67
CA LEU A 30 -7.37 -13.82 3.07
C LEU A 30 -8.20 -14.77 3.93
N ARG A 31 -7.93 -14.80 5.24
CA ARG A 31 -8.70 -15.62 6.15
C ARG A 31 -10.17 -15.24 6.16
N ARG A 32 -10.45 -13.94 6.34
CA ARG A 32 -11.83 -13.43 6.42
C ARG A 32 -12.62 -13.59 5.12
N VAL A 33 -11.97 -13.43 3.95
CA VAL A 33 -12.62 -13.64 2.64
C VAL A 33 -12.97 -15.11 2.43
N ARG A 34 -12.16 -16.04 2.95
CA ARG A 34 -12.45 -17.49 2.92
C ARG A 34 -13.52 -17.93 3.91
N GLU A 35 -13.62 -17.25 5.05
CA GLU A 35 -14.62 -17.54 6.08
C GLU A 35 -16.03 -17.07 5.69
N GLY A 36 -16.17 -16.14 4.75
CA GLY A 36 -17.47 -15.66 4.30
C GLY A 36 -17.45 -14.25 3.68
N PRO A 37 -18.62 -13.67 3.44
CA PRO A 37 -18.74 -12.40 2.72
C PRO A 37 -18.43 -11.15 3.58
N GLY A 38 -17.92 -11.28 4.81
CA GLY A 38 -17.76 -10.17 5.75
C GLY A 38 -16.96 -9.00 5.19
N VAL A 39 -15.80 -9.28 4.56
CA VAL A 39 -14.96 -8.25 3.93
C VAL A 39 -15.67 -7.63 2.73
N ALA A 40 -16.33 -8.45 1.90
CA ALA A 40 -17.10 -7.96 0.75
C ALA A 40 -18.27 -7.08 1.22
N ASN A 41 -18.99 -7.47 2.25
CA ASN A 41 -20.09 -6.67 2.81
C ASN A 41 -19.58 -5.32 3.32
N TRP A 42 -18.41 -5.30 3.97
CA TRP A 42 -17.78 -4.06 4.41
C TRP A 42 -17.42 -3.16 3.22
N PHE A 43 -16.79 -3.68 2.15
CA PHE A 43 -16.55 -2.90 0.93
C PHE A 43 -17.85 -2.37 0.31
N GLY A 44 -18.92 -3.18 0.32
CA GLY A 44 -20.24 -2.76 -0.13
C GLY A 44 -20.80 -1.59 0.68
N SER A 45 -20.64 -1.60 2.01
CA SER A 45 -21.07 -0.51 2.89
C SER A 45 -20.29 0.80 2.65
N LEU A 46 -19.05 0.72 2.17
CA LEU A 46 -18.26 1.88 1.74
C LEU A 46 -18.68 2.43 0.36
N GLY A 47 -19.60 1.76 -0.33
CA GLY A 47 -20.07 2.15 -1.67
C GLY A 47 -19.24 1.57 -2.81
N MET A 48 -18.45 0.53 -2.57
CA MET A 48 -17.71 -0.15 -3.64
C MET A 48 -18.62 -1.08 -4.43
N ARG A 49 -18.69 -0.90 -5.75
CA ARG A 49 -19.31 -1.85 -6.68
C ARG A 49 -18.45 -3.10 -6.80
N GLN A 50 -19.08 -4.24 -7.05
CA GLN A 50 -18.41 -5.55 -7.10
C GLN A 50 -17.54 -5.78 -5.83
N PRO A 51 -18.15 -5.73 -4.65
CA PRO A 51 -17.42 -5.71 -3.39
C PRO A 51 -16.58 -6.97 -3.17
N THR A 52 -17.02 -8.13 -3.66
CA THR A 52 -16.24 -9.37 -3.60
C THR A 52 -14.95 -9.28 -4.43
N LEU A 53 -15.02 -8.67 -5.63
CA LEU A 53 -13.83 -8.46 -6.45
C LEU A 53 -12.84 -7.52 -5.73
N ASN A 54 -13.33 -6.41 -5.18
CA ASN A 54 -12.47 -5.47 -4.45
C ASN A 54 -11.86 -6.10 -3.19
N ALA A 55 -12.59 -6.94 -2.47
CA ALA A 55 -12.05 -7.69 -1.33
C ALA A 55 -10.90 -8.62 -1.74
N TRP A 56 -11.02 -9.34 -2.86
CA TRP A 56 -9.93 -10.16 -3.38
C TRP A 56 -8.78 -9.33 -3.95
N MET A 57 -9.06 -8.22 -4.62
CA MET A 57 -8.01 -7.33 -5.14
C MET A 57 -7.10 -6.81 -4.03
N VAL A 58 -7.67 -6.24 -2.96
CA VAL A 58 -6.86 -5.75 -1.83
C VAL A 58 -6.09 -6.88 -1.17
N THR A 59 -6.72 -8.05 -0.97
CA THR A 59 -6.07 -9.22 -0.37
C THR A 59 -4.84 -9.64 -1.16
N LEU A 60 -4.96 -9.77 -2.49
CA LEU A 60 -3.85 -10.20 -3.35
C LEU A 60 -2.76 -9.13 -3.46
N VAL A 61 -3.15 -7.86 -3.53
CA VAL A 61 -2.21 -6.73 -3.56
C VAL A 61 -1.37 -6.70 -2.28
N GLU A 62 -1.99 -6.82 -1.11
CA GLU A 62 -1.28 -6.79 0.18
C GLU A 62 -0.39 -8.02 0.38
N LEU A 63 -0.86 -9.22 0.02
CA LEU A 63 -0.07 -10.46 0.09
C LEU A 63 1.11 -10.45 -0.90
N GLY A 64 0.97 -9.79 -2.04
CA GLY A 64 2.05 -9.67 -3.02
C GLY A 64 3.05 -8.58 -2.64
N ALA A 65 2.56 -7.36 -2.38
CA ALA A 65 3.42 -6.21 -2.07
C ALA A 65 4.22 -6.39 -0.76
N GLY A 66 3.64 -7.07 0.23
CA GLY A 66 4.31 -7.34 1.49
C GLY A 66 5.66 -8.04 1.31
N PRO A 67 5.71 -9.27 0.77
CA PRO A 67 6.97 -9.97 0.48
C PRO A 67 7.88 -9.22 -0.49
N MET A 68 7.32 -8.58 -1.54
CA MET A 68 8.11 -7.79 -2.47
C MET A 68 8.90 -6.70 -1.74
N LEU A 69 8.29 -5.97 -0.79
CA LEU A 69 8.99 -4.97 0.02
C LEU A 69 10.02 -5.60 0.95
N VAL A 70 9.68 -6.70 1.64
CA VAL A 70 10.62 -7.37 2.56
C VAL A 70 11.90 -7.77 1.83
N PHE A 71 11.78 -8.37 0.66
CA PHE A 71 12.92 -8.82 -0.13
C PHE A 71 13.52 -7.73 -1.03
N GLY A 72 12.86 -6.57 -1.18
CA GLY A 72 13.29 -5.51 -2.09
C GLY A 72 13.21 -5.96 -3.55
N LEU A 73 12.07 -6.51 -3.95
CA LEU A 73 11.80 -6.96 -5.31
C LEU A 73 10.79 -6.03 -5.98
N LEU A 74 11.14 -5.49 -7.16
CA LEU A 74 10.35 -4.51 -7.88
C LEU A 74 9.83 -3.41 -6.93
N THR A 75 10.74 -2.88 -6.13
CA THR A 75 10.45 -2.00 -4.98
C THR A 75 9.51 -0.84 -5.33
N PRO A 76 9.65 -0.10 -6.46
CA PRO A 76 8.71 0.99 -6.78
C PRO A 76 7.29 0.51 -7.07
N LEU A 77 7.12 -0.69 -7.62
CA LEU A 77 5.79 -1.27 -7.86
C LEU A 77 5.15 -1.72 -6.54
N ALA A 78 5.95 -2.32 -5.65
CA ALA A 78 5.48 -2.66 -4.31
C ALA A 78 5.11 -1.40 -3.51
N ALA A 79 5.90 -0.33 -3.62
CA ALA A 79 5.59 0.98 -3.05
C ALA A 79 4.32 1.59 -3.67
N ALA A 80 4.13 1.47 -4.99
CA ALA A 80 2.89 1.88 -5.66
C ALA A 80 1.67 1.15 -5.10
N ALA A 81 1.78 -0.16 -4.82
CA ALA A 81 0.70 -0.92 -4.21
C ALA A 81 0.33 -0.38 -2.81
N VAL A 82 1.34 -0.03 -1.98
CA VAL A 82 1.11 0.63 -0.68
C VAL A 82 0.36 1.94 -0.84
N ILE A 83 0.83 2.81 -1.75
CA ILE A 83 0.21 4.10 -2.03
C ILE A 83 -1.23 3.91 -2.54
N GLY A 84 -1.47 2.99 -3.47
CA GLY A 84 -2.79 2.74 -4.05
C GLY A 84 -3.80 2.30 -2.99
N VAL A 85 -3.43 1.34 -2.13
CA VAL A 85 -4.28 0.91 -1.00
C VAL A 85 -4.53 2.07 -0.05
N ALA A 86 -3.50 2.85 0.30
CA ALA A 86 -3.64 4.01 1.20
C ALA A 86 -4.59 5.09 0.62
N VAL A 87 -4.48 5.41 -0.68
CA VAL A 87 -5.36 6.36 -1.37
C VAL A 87 -6.81 5.91 -1.35
N VAL A 88 -7.06 4.64 -1.68
CA VAL A 88 -8.42 4.07 -1.65
C VAL A 88 -8.99 4.09 -0.24
N ALA A 89 -8.22 3.63 0.75
CA ALA A 89 -8.63 3.61 2.15
C ALA A 89 -8.90 5.02 2.69
N TRP A 90 -8.05 6.00 2.36
CA TRP A 90 -8.25 7.38 2.74
C TRP A 90 -9.57 7.92 2.23
N ILE A 91 -9.84 7.79 0.92
CA ILE A 91 -11.01 8.38 0.28
C ILE A 91 -12.31 7.70 0.70
N THR A 92 -12.30 6.35 0.81
CA THR A 92 -13.53 5.60 1.08
C THR A 92 -13.89 5.51 2.56
N ASN A 93 -12.90 5.48 3.45
CA ASN A 93 -13.10 5.16 4.87
C ASN A 93 -12.61 6.27 5.81
N HIS A 94 -11.35 6.71 5.70
CA HIS A 94 -10.69 7.46 6.79
C HIS A 94 -10.88 8.97 6.74
N ARG A 95 -11.09 9.59 5.57
CA ARG A 95 -11.10 11.07 5.43
C ARG A 95 -12.15 11.78 6.29
N LYS A 96 -13.28 11.11 6.57
CA LYS A 96 -14.38 11.69 7.38
C LYS A 96 -14.19 11.47 8.88
N ALA A 97 -13.30 10.59 9.30
CA ALA A 97 -13.04 10.29 10.71
C ALA A 97 -12.13 11.30 11.42
N GLY A 98 -11.60 12.30 10.67
CA GLY A 98 -10.62 13.24 11.18
C GLY A 98 -9.20 12.73 11.05
N PHE A 99 -8.23 13.44 11.64
CA PHE A 99 -6.81 13.15 11.46
C PHE A 99 -6.35 11.93 12.29
N PHE A 100 -6.69 11.90 13.57
CA PHE A 100 -6.08 10.98 14.54
C PHE A 100 -6.60 9.55 14.45
N VAL A 101 -5.67 8.56 14.50
CA VAL A 101 -5.98 7.12 14.41
C VAL A 101 -6.88 6.62 15.54
N TYR A 102 -6.86 7.26 16.70
CA TYR A 102 -7.71 6.88 17.84
C TYR A 102 -9.16 7.38 17.76
N ASN A 103 -9.54 8.12 16.72
CA ASN A 103 -10.94 8.48 16.49
C ASN A 103 -11.80 7.22 16.29
N ARG A 104 -12.96 7.21 16.95
CA ARG A 104 -13.89 6.08 16.90
C ARG A 104 -15.26 6.54 16.38
N PRO A 105 -16.01 5.69 15.70
CA PRO A 105 -15.78 4.26 15.42
C PRO A 105 -14.83 4.00 14.23
N THR A 106 -14.49 5.00 13.44
CA THR A 106 -13.59 4.90 12.28
C THR A 106 -12.29 5.63 12.60
N GLU A 107 -11.18 4.95 12.38
CA GLU A 107 -9.84 5.53 12.60
C GLU A 107 -9.54 6.65 11.60
N GLY A 108 -8.86 7.70 12.07
CA GLY A 108 -8.45 8.84 11.25
C GLY A 108 -7.36 8.50 10.23
N TRP A 109 -7.00 9.49 9.41
CA TRP A 109 -6.19 9.27 8.21
C TRP A 109 -4.68 9.49 8.39
N GLU A 110 -4.18 9.76 9.60
CA GLU A 110 -2.75 10.02 9.82
C GLU A 110 -1.86 8.88 9.36
N TYR A 111 -2.27 7.61 9.57
CA TYR A 111 -1.45 6.47 9.19
C TYR A 111 -1.46 6.19 7.68
N VAL A 112 -2.56 6.41 6.98
CA VAL A 112 -2.59 6.26 5.51
C VAL A 112 -1.79 7.37 4.84
N MET A 113 -1.75 8.56 5.44
CA MET A 113 -0.84 9.63 5.03
C MET A 113 0.63 9.17 5.19
N LEU A 114 0.99 8.68 6.37
CA LEU A 114 2.36 8.20 6.63
C LEU A 114 2.76 7.11 5.63
N LEU A 115 1.89 6.13 5.37
CA LEU A 115 2.14 5.06 4.40
C LEU A 115 2.36 5.59 2.99
N THR A 116 1.59 6.61 2.59
CA THR A 116 1.76 7.26 1.28
C THR A 116 3.15 7.88 1.17
N PHE A 117 3.60 8.63 2.20
CA PHE A 117 4.94 9.23 2.19
C PHE A 117 6.06 8.19 2.26
N VAL A 118 5.90 7.12 3.03
CA VAL A 118 6.85 6.00 3.05
C VAL A 118 6.95 5.35 1.67
N GLY A 119 5.81 5.12 1.01
CA GLY A 119 5.81 4.58 -0.36
C GLY A 119 6.51 5.50 -1.35
N LEU A 120 6.27 6.82 -1.30
CA LEU A 120 6.96 7.79 -2.16
C LEU A 120 8.47 7.81 -1.87
N ALA A 121 8.87 7.76 -0.60
CA ALA A 121 10.27 7.72 -0.20
C ALA A 121 10.98 6.45 -0.70
N LEU A 122 10.35 5.28 -0.55
CA LEU A 122 10.88 4.01 -1.07
C LEU A 122 10.94 4.00 -2.60
N GLY A 123 9.98 4.61 -3.29
CA GLY A 123 10.03 4.79 -4.73
C GLY A 123 11.21 5.66 -5.16
N ALA A 124 11.44 6.79 -4.47
CA ALA A 124 12.51 7.72 -4.78
C ALA A 124 13.91 7.18 -4.45
N LEU A 125 14.07 6.60 -3.27
CA LEU A 125 15.36 6.10 -2.79
C LEU A 125 15.73 4.75 -3.39
N GLY A 126 14.74 4.00 -3.87
CA GLY A 126 14.93 2.65 -4.37
C GLY A 126 15.07 1.61 -3.26
N PRO A 127 15.52 0.39 -3.62
CA PRO A 127 15.58 -0.75 -2.72
C PRO A 127 16.77 -0.75 -1.76
N GLY A 128 17.86 -0.05 -2.10
CA GLY A 128 19.17 -0.20 -1.46
C GLY A 128 19.90 -1.47 -1.91
N GLU A 129 21.17 -1.59 -1.54
CA GLU A 129 22.02 -2.72 -1.94
C GLU A 129 21.58 -4.06 -1.33
N TRP A 130 20.97 -4.04 -0.15
CA TRP A 130 20.51 -5.27 0.53
C TRP A 130 19.12 -5.68 0.04
N SER A 131 19.01 -5.97 -1.26
CA SER A 131 17.76 -6.24 -1.95
C SER A 131 17.90 -7.20 -3.12
N LEU A 132 16.80 -7.81 -3.55
CA LEU A 132 16.77 -8.61 -4.77
C LEU A 132 16.89 -7.75 -6.03
N ASP A 133 16.35 -6.54 -6.04
CA ASP A 133 16.51 -5.61 -7.18
C ASP A 133 17.99 -5.31 -7.43
N HIS A 134 18.80 -5.15 -6.37
CA HIS A 134 20.24 -4.97 -6.50
C HIS A 134 20.93 -6.26 -6.97
N ALA A 135 20.55 -7.40 -6.41
CA ALA A 135 21.11 -8.69 -6.81
C ALA A 135 20.82 -9.06 -8.28
N PHE A 136 19.76 -8.48 -8.87
CA PHE A 136 19.38 -8.66 -10.27
C PHE A 136 19.84 -7.51 -11.19
N ASP A 137 20.66 -6.59 -10.70
CA ASP A 137 21.19 -5.42 -11.43
C ASP A 137 20.12 -4.49 -12.02
N VAL A 138 18.95 -4.40 -11.36
CA VAL A 138 17.84 -3.51 -11.79
C VAL A 138 17.57 -2.37 -10.81
N ALA A 139 18.29 -2.29 -9.69
CA ALA A 139 18.06 -1.31 -8.65
C ALA A 139 18.20 0.14 -9.14
N ASP A 140 19.23 0.43 -9.94
CA ASP A 140 19.49 1.77 -10.46
C ASP A 140 18.40 2.23 -11.43
N ASP A 141 17.91 1.33 -12.28
CA ASP A 141 16.81 1.61 -13.22
C ASP A 141 15.47 1.87 -12.51
N LEU A 142 15.32 1.29 -11.31
CA LEU A 142 14.12 1.35 -10.50
C LEU A 142 14.22 2.32 -9.31
N SER A 143 15.17 3.26 -9.33
CA SER A 143 15.36 4.26 -8.28
C SER A 143 15.27 5.69 -8.79
N GLY A 144 15.52 6.67 -7.94
CA GLY A 144 15.55 8.08 -8.29
C GLY A 144 14.21 8.58 -8.85
N SER A 145 14.28 9.40 -9.89
CA SER A 145 13.08 9.96 -10.54
C SER A 145 12.19 8.91 -11.20
N THR A 146 12.78 7.85 -11.76
CA THR A 146 12.05 6.74 -12.37
C THR A 146 11.25 5.98 -11.32
N GLY A 147 11.88 5.56 -10.23
CA GLY A 147 11.22 4.86 -9.14
C GLY A 147 10.13 5.70 -8.48
N LEU A 148 10.39 7.00 -8.24
CA LEU A 148 9.39 7.93 -7.73
C LEU A 148 8.20 8.07 -8.69
N ALA A 149 8.45 8.21 -9.99
CA ALA A 149 7.40 8.33 -11.00
C ALA A 149 6.54 7.06 -11.06
N ILE A 150 7.15 5.87 -11.01
CA ILE A 150 6.42 4.60 -10.96
C ILE A 150 5.56 4.52 -9.69
N ALA A 151 6.15 4.77 -8.52
CA ALA A 151 5.44 4.69 -7.24
C ALA A 151 4.27 5.67 -7.19
N ALA A 152 4.48 6.93 -7.59
CA ALA A 152 3.44 7.95 -7.57
C ALA A 152 2.36 7.71 -8.65
N ALA A 153 2.76 7.51 -9.91
CA ALA A 153 1.80 7.38 -11.00
C ALA A 153 0.99 6.09 -10.91
N ALA A 154 1.64 4.95 -10.68
CA ALA A 154 0.93 3.69 -10.54
C ALA A 154 0.15 3.61 -9.22
N GLY A 155 0.69 4.13 -8.13
CA GLY A 155 0.02 4.09 -6.82
C GLY A 155 -1.17 5.05 -6.76
N ILE A 156 -0.95 6.35 -6.94
CA ILE A 156 -2.03 7.34 -6.89
C ILE A 156 -2.99 7.13 -8.07
N GLY A 157 -2.45 6.98 -9.29
CA GLY A 157 -3.25 6.78 -10.49
C GLY A 157 -4.06 5.49 -10.44
N GLY A 158 -3.45 4.37 -10.00
CA GLY A 158 -4.14 3.09 -9.83
C GLY A 158 -5.24 3.14 -8.78
N GLY A 159 -4.97 3.77 -7.62
CA GLY A 159 -5.98 3.98 -6.57
C GLY A 159 -7.15 4.85 -7.05
N LEU A 160 -6.87 5.96 -7.73
CA LEU A 160 -7.90 6.83 -8.30
C LEU A 160 -8.68 6.14 -9.42
N LEU A 161 -8.03 5.36 -10.28
CA LEU A 161 -8.68 4.58 -11.32
C LEU A 161 -9.62 3.53 -10.70
N GLN A 162 -9.18 2.81 -9.67
CA GLN A 162 -10.03 1.87 -8.94
C GLN A 162 -11.28 2.56 -8.39
N LEU A 163 -11.11 3.75 -7.77
CA LEU A 163 -12.24 4.54 -7.27
C LEU A 163 -13.17 5.00 -8.38
N LEU A 164 -12.63 5.48 -9.50
CA LEU A 164 -13.41 5.92 -10.65
C LEU A 164 -14.30 4.80 -11.21
N VAL A 165 -13.75 3.59 -11.29
CA VAL A 165 -14.46 2.41 -11.81
C VAL A 165 -15.47 1.86 -10.81
N PHE A 166 -15.05 1.66 -9.56
CA PHE A 166 -15.82 0.86 -8.61
C PHE A 166 -16.52 1.66 -7.52
N TRP A 167 -16.10 2.89 -7.21
CA TRP A 167 -16.66 3.58 -6.05
C TRP A 167 -17.85 4.47 -6.41
N ARG A 168 -18.91 4.31 -5.63
CA ARG A 168 -20.10 5.18 -5.66
C ARG A 168 -20.42 5.51 -4.20
N PRO A 169 -20.07 6.72 -3.74
CA PRO A 169 -20.25 7.09 -2.34
C PRO A 169 -21.70 6.86 -1.91
N PRO A 170 -21.92 6.29 -0.71
CA PRO A 170 -23.26 6.19 -0.15
C PRO A 170 -23.88 7.60 -0.07
N ARG A 171 -25.16 7.71 -0.39
CA ARG A 171 -25.90 8.97 -0.16
C ARG A 171 -25.97 9.21 1.34
N GLU A 172 -25.61 10.41 1.77
CA GLU A 172 -25.84 10.83 3.14
C GLU A 172 -27.36 10.94 3.31
N ALA A 173 -27.91 10.15 4.29
CA ALA A 173 -29.33 10.19 4.64
C ALA A 173 -29.64 11.44 5.46
#